data_0478d686461611a3f95ceea89965f6c1
#
_entry.id   0478d686461611a3f95ceea89965f6c1
#
_cell.length_a   1.000
_cell.length_b   1.000
_cell.length_c   1.000
_cell.angle_alpha   90.00
_cell.angle_beta   90.00
_cell.angle_gamma   90.00
#
_symmetry.space_group_name_H-M   'P 1'
#
loop_
_entity.id
_entity.type
_entity.pdbx_description
1 polymer ?
#
loop_
_entity_poly.entity_id
_entity_poly.type
_entity_poly.pdbx_seq_one_letter_code
_entity_poly.pdbx_strand_id
1 'polypeptide(L)'
;MKKIILTAALVCAFLNAQAQEYYEKQVTFPVGATLEQKVDMASRLVPTPQQLAWQQMEFTAFLHFGINTFTGNEWGSGKEDPAVFNPTELDCEQWVRSLKEGGFKMAIITAKHHDGFCLWPTKTTKHSVANSPWKNGKGDVVRELRDACDKYGIKFGVYLSPWDRNAECYGDSPAYNKFFIEQLTELLTNYGEVHEVWFDGANGEGPNGKKQIYDWDAILKTIRRLQPKAVTAIMGDDVRWVGNEGGLGRATEWSATALMPNSYPGSDEVYKRLDINAMSKDLGSRELMSKASHLFWYPSEVDVSIRPGWFYHAEQDKQVRSLANLVNIYYHSVGCNSVLLLNIPPDKRGLIHENDVKRIKELAEYIKKTFADNKVEKGKTAWTAQVGDTKEYKVRKNALVNTFLIQEDITKGQRVEGFTVEVFSNGAWHHAGKGTTVGYKRLLTFSDSHAEKVRVTVTGARGDANISNIGLYYAEPLIDNTIKVSLSDIPVDDWKTVGMDATAAIDGRQETVWKTDTLTSLVVDMGKDVEMAGFSYTPAQKEDLTGTIYKYNFYVSRNGKEWTKCDTTGEFSNIMHNPVPYFVRFGKTYPARYFKLEPVAEINSKAATAVGEVGVLLK
;
A
#
# COMPACT_ATOMS: atom_id res chain seq x y z
N MET A 1 -27.92 9.74 61.74
CA MET A 1 -27.44 8.69 60.83
C MET A 1 -27.83 8.90 59.33
N LYS A 2 -28.86 9.63 58.96
CA LYS A 2 -29.24 9.81 57.55
C LYS A 2 -28.42 10.88 56.77
N LYS A 3 -27.70 11.79 57.43
CA LYS A 3 -26.88 12.83 56.74
C LYS A 3 -25.46 12.38 56.39
N ILE A 4 -24.92 11.33 57.03
CA ILE A 4 -23.59 10.83 56.75
C ILE A 4 -23.56 9.87 55.55
N ILE A 5 -24.69 9.20 55.27
CA ILE A 5 -24.81 8.28 54.12
C ILE A 5 -24.91 9.02 52.77
N LEU A 6 -25.46 10.25 52.78
CA LEU A 6 -25.59 11.05 51.55
C LEU A 6 -24.28 11.66 51.09
N THR A 7 -23.39 11.96 52.04
CA THR A 7 -22.05 12.53 51.73
C THR A 7 -21.09 11.46 51.21
N ALA A 8 -21.19 10.24 51.72
CA ALA A 8 -20.40 9.11 51.24
C ALA A 8 -20.77 8.67 49.80
N ALA A 9 -22.07 8.72 49.46
CA ALA A 9 -22.56 8.40 48.12
C ALA A 9 -22.14 9.46 47.08
N LEU A 10 -22.04 10.75 47.44
CA LEU A 10 -21.54 11.79 46.53
C LEU A 10 -20.02 11.72 46.33
N VAL A 11 -19.26 11.36 47.36
CA VAL A 11 -17.80 11.19 47.24
C VAL A 11 -17.43 9.96 46.43
N CYS A 12 -18.18 8.87 46.52
CA CYS A 12 -18.01 7.70 45.68
C CYS A 12 -18.41 7.93 44.19
N ALA A 13 -19.34 8.86 43.93
CA ALA A 13 -19.71 9.22 42.56
C ALA A 13 -18.62 10.10 41.87
N PHE A 14 -17.80 10.82 42.63
CA PHE A 14 -16.69 11.61 42.09
C PHE A 14 -15.39 10.82 41.94
N LEU A 15 -15.24 9.66 42.56
CA LEU A 15 -14.03 8.83 42.46
C LEU A 15 -14.08 7.81 41.30
N ASN A 16 -15.22 7.68 40.62
CA ASN A 16 -15.36 6.86 39.40
C ASN A 16 -15.45 7.68 38.10
N ALA A 17 -15.22 8.96 38.13
CA ALA A 17 -14.80 9.70 36.94
C ALA A 17 -13.31 9.41 36.69
N GLN A 18 -12.97 8.14 36.39
CA GLN A 18 -11.80 7.88 35.57
C GLN A 18 -12.01 8.74 34.33
N ALA A 19 -11.05 9.64 34.10
CA ALA A 19 -11.02 10.43 32.89
C ALA A 19 -11.22 9.47 31.73
N GLN A 20 -12.41 9.52 31.14
CA GLN A 20 -12.69 8.81 29.92
C GLN A 20 -11.63 9.34 28.96
N GLU A 21 -10.71 8.49 28.53
CA GLU A 21 -9.69 8.90 27.57
C GLU A 21 -10.44 9.48 26.38
N TYR A 22 -10.36 10.81 26.27
CA TYR A 22 -11.07 11.54 25.23
C TYR A 22 -10.22 11.46 23.97
N TYR A 23 -10.72 10.77 22.97
CA TYR A 23 -10.16 10.78 21.62
C TYR A 23 -11.26 11.19 20.65
N GLU A 24 -10.92 12.12 19.76
CA GLU A 24 -11.77 12.51 18.66
C GLU A 24 -11.14 12.01 17.37
N LYS A 25 -11.81 11.10 16.69
CA LYS A 25 -11.45 10.64 15.36
C LYS A 25 -11.63 11.75 14.31
N GLN A 26 -12.51 12.70 14.58
CA GLN A 26 -12.88 13.81 13.71
C GLN A 26 -13.11 15.08 14.52
N VAL A 27 -12.65 16.20 13.99
CA VAL A 27 -13.01 17.52 14.50
C VAL A 27 -13.72 18.34 13.42
N THR A 28 -14.85 18.95 13.78
CA THR A 28 -15.60 19.90 12.93
C THR A 28 -15.25 21.32 13.37
N PHE A 29 -14.78 22.13 12.44
CA PHE A 29 -14.46 23.53 12.73
C PHE A 29 -15.72 24.39 12.75
N PRO A 30 -15.95 25.21 13.78
CA PRO A 30 -17.03 26.16 13.81
C PRO A 30 -17.02 27.13 12.61
N VAL A 31 -18.18 27.52 12.13
CA VAL A 31 -18.29 28.55 11.08
C VAL A 31 -17.65 29.84 11.57
N GLY A 32 -16.75 30.41 10.79
CA GLY A 32 -16.02 31.62 11.14
C GLY A 32 -14.81 31.42 12.09
N ALA A 33 -14.45 30.17 12.41
CA ALA A 33 -13.24 29.88 13.19
C ALA A 33 -12.00 30.42 12.51
N THR A 34 -11.16 31.13 13.26
CA THR A 34 -9.87 31.62 12.77
C THR A 34 -8.90 30.46 12.53
N LEU A 35 -7.84 30.68 11.74
CA LEU A 35 -6.82 29.66 11.53
C LEU A 35 -6.17 29.21 12.85
N GLU A 36 -5.92 30.11 13.78
CA GLU A 36 -5.35 29.79 15.10
C GLU A 36 -6.26 28.87 15.90
N GLN A 37 -7.58 29.14 15.91
CA GLN A 37 -8.56 28.26 16.55
C GLN A 37 -8.59 26.88 15.91
N LYS A 38 -8.53 26.80 14.57
CA LYS A 38 -8.47 25.53 13.83
C LYS A 38 -7.20 24.74 14.16
N VAL A 39 -6.05 25.43 14.24
CA VAL A 39 -4.75 24.81 14.61
C VAL A 39 -4.79 24.28 16.04
N ASP A 40 -5.36 25.04 16.99
CA ASP A 40 -5.52 24.57 18.37
C ASP A 40 -6.41 23.31 18.43
N MET A 41 -7.55 23.31 17.74
CA MET A 41 -8.43 22.14 17.66
C MET A 41 -7.72 20.94 17.01
N ALA A 42 -6.97 21.16 15.91
CA ALA A 42 -6.20 20.14 15.23
C ALA A 42 -5.11 19.52 16.12
N SER A 43 -4.50 20.33 17.00
CA SER A 43 -3.44 19.87 17.92
C SER A 43 -3.95 18.87 18.97
N ARG A 44 -5.25 18.80 19.19
CA ARG A 44 -5.93 17.94 20.18
C ARG A 44 -6.55 16.69 19.55
N LEU A 45 -6.56 16.58 18.23
CA LEU A 45 -7.04 15.40 17.52
C LEU A 45 -6.07 14.23 17.75
N VAL A 46 -6.58 13.08 18.18
CA VAL A 46 -5.80 11.91 18.59
C VAL A 46 -6.36 10.62 18.00
N PRO A 47 -5.54 9.55 17.88
CA PRO A 47 -6.00 8.28 17.37
C PRO A 47 -7.03 7.62 18.31
N THR A 48 -7.93 6.83 17.74
CA THR A 48 -8.66 5.84 18.53
C THR A 48 -7.71 4.78 19.07
N PRO A 49 -8.06 4.03 20.14
CA PRO A 49 -7.22 2.94 20.64
C PRO A 49 -6.84 1.91 19.55
N GLN A 50 -7.76 1.63 18.62
CA GLN A 50 -7.53 0.71 17.50
C GLN A 50 -6.52 1.29 16.49
N GLN A 51 -6.68 2.57 16.13
CA GLN A 51 -5.74 3.26 15.25
C GLN A 51 -4.34 3.37 15.89
N LEU A 52 -4.26 3.66 17.19
CA LEU A 52 -2.99 3.68 17.91
C LEU A 52 -2.30 2.31 17.88
N ALA A 53 -3.04 1.25 18.22
CA ALA A 53 -2.52 -0.12 18.21
C ALA A 53 -2.06 -0.55 16.80
N TRP A 54 -2.77 -0.09 15.76
CA TRP A 54 -2.43 -0.33 14.37
C TRP A 54 -1.15 0.44 13.97
N GLN A 55 -1.05 1.75 14.26
CA GLN A 55 0.16 2.53 13.97
C GLN A 55 1.42 1.96 14.68
N GLN A 56 1.25 1.41 15.89
CA GLN A 56 2.33 0.77 16.64
C GLN A 56 2.83 -0.55 16.02
N MET A 57 2.08 -1.15 15.10
CA MET A 57 2.55 -2.34 14.37
C MET A 57 3.67 -2.00 13.38
N GLU A 58 3.67 -0.82 12.78
CA GLU A 58 4.65 -0.31 11.82
C GLU A 58 4.77 -1.15 10.54
N PHE A 59 4.77 -2.48 10.63
CA PHE A 59 5.09 -3.38 9.53
C PHE A 59 4.16 -4.59 9.50
N THR A 60 3.36 -4.68 8.44
CA THR A 60 2.32 -5.69 8.22
C THR A 60 2.49 -6.35 6.85
N ALA A 61 1.91 -7.53 6.67
CA ALA A 61 2.03 -8.31 5.45
C ALA A 61 0.69 -8.43 4.71
N PHE A 62 0.72 -8.24 3.39
CA PHE A 62 -0.32 -8.69 2.49
C PHE A 62 0.02 -10.07 1.92
N LEU A 63 -1.00 -10.88 1.69
CA LEU A 63 -0.90 -12.18 1.07
C LEU A 63 -1.89 -12.25 -0.09
N HIS A 64 -1.45 -11.81 -1.29
CA HIS A 64 -2.24 -12.00 -2.50
C HIS A 64 -2.13 -13.45 -2.96
N PHE A 65 -3.16 -14.20 -2.65
CA PHE A 65 -3.31 -15.61 -3.04
C PHE A 65 -4.75 -15.85 -3.46
N GLY A 66 -4.96 -16.60 -4.53
CA GLY A 66 -6.30 -16.84 -5.05
C GLY A 66 -6.26 -17.54 -6.41
N ILE A 67 -7.36 -17.49 -7.13
CA ILE A 67 -7.44 -18.11 -8.45
C ILE A 67 -6.47 -17.47 -9.44
N ASN A 68 -6.16 -16.16 -9.26
CA ASN A 68 -5.22 -15.41 -10.08
C ASN A 68 -3.78 -15.94 -9.99
N THR A 69 -3.38 -16.51 -8.85
CA THR A 69 -2.10 -17.22 -8.71
C THR A 69 -1.95 -18.33 -9.74
N PHE A 70 -3.06 -19.01 -10.11
CA PHE A 70 -3.06 -20.15 -11.03
C PHE A 70 -3.23 -19.73 -12.48
N THR A 71 -3.99 -18.67 -12.75
CA THR A 71 -4.24 -18.16 -14.10
C THR A 71 -3.15 -17.23 -14.62
N GLY A 72 -2.35 -16.64 -13.71
CA GLY A 72 -1.33 -15.66 -14.08
C GLY A 72 -1.91 -14.27 -14.41
N ASN A 73 -3.10 -13.94 -13.90
CA ASN A 73 -3.73 -12.64 -14.05
C ASN A 73 -3.62 -11.82 -12.75
N GLU A 74 -3.56 -10.49 -12.85
CA GLU A 74 -3.59 -9.62 -11.66
C GLU A 74 -5.03 -9.41 -11.16
N TRP A 75 -5.99 -9.16 -12.06
CA TRP A 75 -7.36 -8.89 -11.65
C TRP A 75 -8.34 -10.04 -11.90
N GLY A 76 -8.04 -10.93 -12.83
CA GLY A 76 -8.93 -11.98 -13.29
C GLY A 76 -10.13 -11.42 -14.09
N SER A 77 -10.90 -12.31 -14.66
CA SER A 77 -12.08 -11.97 -15.48
C SER A 77 -13.40 -12.12 -14.73
N GLY A 78 -13.39 -12.86 -13.63
CA GLY A 78 -14.58 -13.31 -12.92
C GLY A 78 -15.26 -14.52 -13.55
N LYS A 79 -14.64 -15.14 -14.58
CA LYS A 79 -15.16 -16.30 -15.30
C LYS A 79 -14.23 -17.51 -15.21
N GLU A 80 -13.25 -17.44 -14.33
CA GLU A 80 -12.30 -18.52 -14.10
C GLU A 80 -13.03 -19.74 -13.54
N ASP A 81 -12.68 -20.93 -14.07
CA ASP A 81 -13.21 -22.18 -13.53
C ASP A 81 -12.59 -22.42 -12.14
N PRO A 82 -13.38 -22.58 -11.06
CA PRO A 82 -12.88 -22.95 -9.74
C PRO A 82 -11.95 -24.19 -9.74
N ALA A 83 -12.07 -25.05 -10.74
CA ALA A 83 -11.23 -26.25 -10.88
C ALA A 83 -9.73 -25.92 -11.08
N VAL A 84 -9.37 -24.73 -11.54
CA VAL A 84 -7.95 -24.35 -11.69
C VAL A 84 -7.27 -24.04 -10.35
N PHE A 85 -8.05 -23.76 -9.30
CA PHE A 85 -7.51 -23.54 -7.95
C PHE A 85 -7.15 -24.86 -7.29
N ASN A 86 -5.89 -25.27 -7.33
CA ASN A 86 -5.44 -26.54 -6.76
C ASN A 86 -3.99 -26.46 -6.25
N PRO A 87 -3.72 -25.77 -5.14
CA PRO A 87 -2.39 -25.75 -4.54
C PRO A 87 -1.99 -27.14 -4.08
N THR A 88 -0.75 -27.55 -4.38
CA THR A 88 -0.26 -28.93 -4.13
C THR A 88 0.27 -29.13 -2.71
N GLU A 89 0.75 -28.06 -2.06
CA GLU A 89 1.50 -28.10 -0.80
C GLU A 89 1.12 -26.94 0.14
N LEU A 90 -0.14 -26.44 0.06
CA LEU A 90 -0.54 -25.26 0.84
C LEU A 90 -0.20 -25.44 2.33
N ASP A 91 0.60 -24.52 2.85
CA ASP A 91 1.05 -24.48 4.24
C ASP A 91 1.01 -23.04 4.80
N CYS A 92 -0.11 -22.65 5.39
CA CYS A 92 -0.26 -21.35 6.04
C CYS A 92 0.63 -21.21 7.29
N GLU A 93 1.09 -22.30 7.90
CA GLU A 93 2.09 -22.21 9.00
C GLU A 93 3.45 -21.78 8.44
N GLN A 94 3.85 -22.24 7.25
CA GLN A 94 5.07 -21.76 6.58
C GLN A 94 4.95 -20.27 6.30
N TRP A 95 3.79 -19.79 5.83
CA TRP A 95 3.57 -18.37 5.58
C TRP A 95 3.80 -17.56 6.86
N VAL A 96 3.04 -17.87 7.92
CA VAL A 96 3.06 -17.08 9.17
C VAL A 96 4.40 -17.19 9.90
N ARG A 97 5.07 -18.34 9.88
CA ARG A 97 6.41 -18.50 10.42
C ARG A 97 7.42 -17.62 9.69
N SER A 98 7.37 -17.61 8.35
CA SER A 98 8.24 -16.77 7.53
C SER A 98 7.99 -15.28 7.80
N LEU A 99 6.73 -14.86 7.90
CA LEU A 99 6.37 -13.49 8.25
C LEU A 99 6.86 -13.09 9.65
N LYS A 100 6.69 -13.97 10.64
CA LYS A 100 7.17 -13.72 12.01
C LYS A 100 8.69 -13.55 12.04
N GLU A 101 9.44 -14.40 11.36
CA GLU A 101 10.89 -14.30 11.22
C GLU A 101 11.28 -13.02 10.43
N GLY A 102 10.46 -12.59 9.48
CA GLY A 102 10.56 -11.33 8.75
C GLY A 102 10.19 -10.09 9.57
N GLY A 103 9.74 -10.23 10.81
CA GLY A 103 9.42 -9.11 11.71
C GLY A 103 8.02 -8.53 11.58
N PHE A 104 7.17 -9.10 10.73
CA PHE A 104 5.78 -8.66 10.52
C PHE A 104 4.92 -8.87 11.77
N LYS A 105 3.94 -8.00 11.95
CA LYS A 105 3.04 -8.01 13.12
C LYS A 105 1.64 -8.51 12.80
N MET A 106 1.24 -8.46 11.52
CA MET A 106 -0.07 -8.88 11.06
C MET A 106 0.05 -9.48 9.66
N ALA A 107 -0.84 -10.42 9.33
CA ALA A 107 -1.03 -10.96 7.99
C ALA A 107 -2.46 -10.68 7.53
N ILE A 108 -2.62 -10.07 6.37
CA ILE A 108 -3.90 -9.77 5.71
C ILE A 108 -3.98 -10.62 4.44
N ILE A 109 -5.04 -11.43 4.32
CA ILE A 109 -5.25 -12.27 3.14
C ILE A 109 -6.30 -11.68 2.20
N THR A 110 -6.07 -11.75 0.90
CA THR A 110 -7.10 -11.50 -0.10
C THR A 110 -8.15 -12.62 -0.08
N ALA A 111 -9.06 -12.59 0.91
CA ALA A 111 -10.09 -13.61 1.04
C ALA A 111 -10.98 -13.71 -0.22
N LYS A 112 -11.24 -12.57 -0.87
CA LYS A 112 -11.83 -12.46 -2.22
C LYS A 112 -11.23 -11.27 -2.94
N HIS A 113 -10.63 -11.47 -4.10
CA HIS A 113 -10.15 -10.41 -4.97
C HIS A 113 -11.22 -10.01 -6.02
N HIS A 114 -10.91 -9.14 -6.99
CA HIS A 114 -11.86 -8.62 -7.99
C HIS A 114 -12.48 -9.71 -8.88
N ASP A 115 -11.79 -10.85 -9.07
CA ASP A 115 -12.32 -12.02 -9.78
C ASP A 115 -13.54 -12.65 -9.09
N GLY A 116 -13.80 -12.32 -7.83
CA GLY A 116 -14.92 -12.83 -7.04
C GLY A 116 -14.68 -14.21 -6.43
N PHE A 117 -13.51 -14.84 -6.63
CA PHE A 117 -13.21 -16.17 -6.08
C PHE A 117 -12.96 -16.11 -4.57
N CYS A 118 -13.73 -16.86 -3.81
CA CYS A 118 -13.67 -16.87 -2.34
C CYS A 118 -12.75 -17.97 -1.83
N LEU A 119 -11.77 -17.62 -1.00
CA LEU A 119 -10.83 -18.55 -0.37
C LEU A 119 -11.40 -19.30 0.85
N TRP A 120 -12.67 -19.11 1.16
CA TRP A 120 -13.41 -19.81 2.20
C TRP A 120 -14.68 -20.46 1.61
N PRO A 121 -15.24 -21.50 2.23
CA PRO A 121 -16.44 -22.17 1.76
C PRO A 121 -17.69 -21.33 2.02
N THR A 122 -17.78 -20.19 1.32
CA THR A 122 -18.93 -19.28 1.42
C THR A 122 -20.22 -19.92 0.98
N LYS A 123 -21.33 -19.47 1.57
CA LYS A 123 -22.68 -19.90 1.15
C LYS A 123 -23.27 -19.00 0.06
N THR A 124 -22.61 -17.89 -0.27
CA THR A 124 -23.16 -16.84 -1.14
C THR A 124 -22.94 -17.11 -2.63
N THR A 125 -21.86 -17.81 -2.98
CA THR A 125 -21.51 -18.12 -4.37
C THR A 125 -20.88 -19.52 -4.51
N LYS A 126 -20.97 -20.08 -5.73
CA LYS A 126 -20.20 -21.27 -6.11
C LYS A 126 -18.78 -20.98 -6.57
N HIS A 127 -18.44 -19.71 -6.79
CA HIS A 127 -17.11 -19.29 -7.19
C HIS A 127 -16.19 -19.23 -5.96
N SER A 128 -15.80 -20.41 -5.47
CA SER A 128 -15.05 -20.54 -4.21
C SER A 128 -14.28 -21.86 -4.12
N VAL A 129 -13.42 -21.96 -3.13
CA VAL A 129 -12.65 -23.19 -2.80
C VAL A 129 -13.54 -24.42 -2.61
N ALA A 130 -14.80 -24.24 -2.22
CA ALA A 130 -15.75 -25.35 -2.06
C ALA A 130 -16.09 -26.06 -3.39
N ASN A 131 -15.85 -25.42 -4.51
CA ASN A 131 -16.07 -25.98 -5.85
C ASN A 131 -14.74 -26.27 -6.60
N SER A 132 -13.61 -26.17 -5.91
CA SER A 132 -12.29 -26.54 -6.43
C SER A 132 -11.97 -27.99 -6.11
N PRO A 133 -11.03 -28.63 -6.84
CA PRO A 133 -10.54 -29.97 -6.52
C PRO A 133 -9.69 -30.00 -5.23
N TRP A 134 -9.18 -28.85 -4.80
CA TRP A 134 -8.34 -28.74 -3.62
C TRP A 134 -9.05 -29.26 -2.37
N LYS A 135 -8.40 -30.23 -1.68
CA LYS A 135 -8.96 -30.93 -0.51
C LYS A 135 -10.38 -31.49 -0.76
N ASN A 136 -10.69 -31.87 -2.03
CA ASN A 136 -12.00 -32.34 -2.45
C ASN A 136 -13.14 -31.36 -2.10
N GLY A 137 -12.93 -30.06 -2.27
CA GLY A 137 -13.89 -29.00 -1.96
C GLY A 137 -14.11 -28.74 -0.47
N LYS A 138 -13.28 -29.30 0.42
CA LYS A 138 -13.38 -29.12 1.88
C LYS A 138 -12.32 -28.17 2.46
N GLY A 139 -11.54 -27.54 1.59
CA GLY A 139 -10.51 -26.61 2.01
C GLY A 139 -11.08 -25.25 2.45
N ASP A 140 -10.36 -24.57 3.36
CA ASP A 140 -10.65 -23.24 3.85
C ASP A 140 -9.32 -22.52 4.14
N VAL A 141 -8.82 -21.76 3.16
CA VAL A 141 -7.52 -21.07 3.28
C VAL A 141 -7.56 -20.00 4.38
N VAL A 142 -8.70 -19.33 4.52
CA VAL A 142 -8.89 -18.29 5.54
C VAL A 142 -8.78 -18.89 6.95
N ARG A 143 -9.36 -20.07 7.15
CA ARG A 143 -9.26 -20.81 8.41
C ARG A 143 -7.83 -21.25 8.69
N GLU A 144 -7.17 -21.85 7.69
CA GLU A 144 -5.79 -22.33 7.86
C GLU A 144 -4.83 -21.19 8.19
N LEU A 145 -4.99 -20.02 7.54
CA LEU A 145 -4.20 -18.84 7.88
C LEU A 145 -4.53 -18.31 9.29
N ARG A 146 -5.82 -18.22 9.63
CA ARG A 146 -6.25 -17.75 10.95
C ARG A 146 -5.64 -18.59 12.08
N ASP A 147 -5.72 -19.92 11.95
CA ASP A 147 -5.19 -20.86 12.94
C ASP A 147 -3.66 -20.75 13.06
N ALA A 148 -2.96 -20.56 11.93
CA ALA A 148 -1.53 -20.30 11.92
C ALA A 148 -1.18 -18.96 12.59
N CYS A 149 -1.96 -17.90 12.35
CA CYS A 149 -1.76 -16.61 13.00
C CYS A 149 -1.88 -16.72 14.53
N ASP A 150 -2.88 -17.44 15.04
CA ASP A 150 -3.03 -17.71 16.48
C ASP A 150 -1.83 -18.50 17.04
N LYS A 151 -1.43 -19.56 16.36
CA LYS A 151 -0.32 -20.42 16.79
C LYS A 151 1.00 -19.64 16.94
N TYR A 152 1.28 -18.72 16.01
CA TYR A 152 2.54 -17.97 16.00
C TYR A 152 2.46 -16.57 16.61
N GLY A 153 1.27 -16.13 17.06
CA GLY A 153 1.06 -14.83 17.69
C GLY A 153 1.23 -13.66 16.72
N ILE A 154 0.82 -13.84 15.46
CA ILE A 154 0.69 -12.80 14.44
C ILE A 154 -0.78 -12.38 14.39
N LYS A 155 -1.07 -11.08 14.27
CA LYS A 155 -2.43 -10.60 14.10
C LYS A 155 -2.98 -10.99 12.74
N PHE A 156 -4.31 -11.14 12.66
CA PHE A 156 -5.01 -11.56 11.45
C PHE A 156 -5.89 -10.43 10.91
N GLY A 157 -5.85 -10.21 9.61
CA GLY A 157 -6.71 -9.31 8.86
C GLY A 157 -7.26 -9.96 7.59
N VAL A 158 -8.31 -9.38 7.04
CA VAL A 158 -8.96 -9.85 5.82
C VAL A 158 -9.12 -8.71 4.82
N TYR A 159 -8.81 -8.99 3.57
CA TYR A 159 -9.19 -8.18 2.42
C TYR A 159 -10.42 -8.80 1.77
N LEU A 160 -11.46 -8.02 1.56
CA LEU A 160 -12.64 -8.40 0.81
C LEU A 160 -12.88 -7.37 -0.28
N SER A 161 -12.63 -7.72 -1.54
CA SER A 161 -12.84 -6.81 -2.66
C SER A 161 -14.30 -6.36 -2.73
N PRO A 162 -14.58 -5.04 -2.70
CA PRO A 162 -15.92 -4.52 -2.98
C PRO A 162 -16.31 -4.76 -4.44
N TRP A 163 -15.35 -4.59 -5.37
CA TRP A 163 -15.56 -4.91 -6.77
C TRP A 163 -15.58 -6.41 -6.99
N ASP A 164 -16.57 -6.90 -7.74
CA ASP A 164 -16.78 -8.33 -7.99
C ASP A 164 -17.14 -8.54 -9.47
N ARG A 165 -16.22 -9.16 -10.20
CA ARG A 165 -16.37 -9.42 -11.63
C ARG A 165 -17.14 -10.72 -11.92
N ASN A 166 -17.47 -11.53 -10.89
CA ASN A 166 -18.21 -12.77 -10.99
C ASN A 166 -19.68 -12.63 -10.61
N ALA A 167 -20.00 -11.87 -9.54
CA ALA A 167 -21.34 -11.80 -9.00
C ALA A 167 -22.34 -11.18 -10.01
N GLU A 168 -23.34 -11.96 -10.43
CA GLU A 168 -24.36 -11.52 -11.39
C GLU A 168 -25.16 -10.32 -10.88
N CYS A 169 -25.34 -10.20 -9.55
CA CYS A 169 -26.03 -9.08 -8.92
C CYS A 169 -25.17 -7.81 -8.78
N TYR A 170 -23.89 -7.83 -9.13
CA TYR A 170 -23.04 -6.63 -9.08
C TYR A 170 -23.61 -5.54 -10.00
N GLY A 171 -23.72 -4.31 -9.47
CA GLY A 171 -24.39 -3.19 -10.18
C GLY A 171 -25.91 -3.15 -10.02
N ASP A 172 -26.55 -4.18 -9.45
CA ASP A 172 -27.85 -4.06 -8.77
C ASP A 172 -27.53 -3.74 -7.29
N SER A 173 -27.46 -2.45 -6.98
CA SER A 173 -26.88 -2.00 -5.72
C SER A 173 -27.56 -2.54 -4.47
N PRO A 174 -28.90 -2.61 -4.35
CA PRO A 174 -29.55 -3.24 -3.19
C PRO A 174 -29.21 -4.73 -3.04
N ALA A 175 -29.25 -5.47 -4.14
CA ALA A 175 -28.98 -6.92 -4.14
C ALA A 175 -27.53 -7.21 -3.80
N TYR A 176 -26.59 -6.48 -4.44
CA TYR A 176 -25.17 -6.68 -4.20
C TYR A 176 -24.73 -6.22 -2.81
N ASN A 177 -25.24 -5.10 -2.28
CA ASN A 177 -24.92 -4.68 -0.93
C ASN A 177 -25.31 -5.73 0.11
N LYS A 178 -26.47 -6.38 -0.07
CA LYS A 178 -26.89 -7.51 0.77
C LYS A 178 -25.90 -8.69 0.63
N PHE A 179 -25.59 -9.11 -0.60
CA PHE A 179 -24.64 -10.17 -0.89
C PHE A 179 -23.26 -9.90 -0.26
N PHE A 180 -22.74 -8.69 -0.42
CA PHE A 180 -21.44 -8.28 0.13
C PHE A 180 -21.44 -8.30 1.67
N ILE A 181 -22.49 -7.81 2.31
CA ILE A 181 -22.65 -7.83 3.78
C ILE A 181 -22.78 -9.27 4.30
N GLU A 182 -23.40 -10.18 3.55
CA GLU A 182 -23.46 -11.61 3.91
C GLU A 182 -22.05 -12.22 3.89
N GLN A 183 -21.25 -12.01 2.85
CA GLN A 183 -19.85 -12.46 2.77
C GLN A 183 -19.01 -11.86 3.92
N LEU A 184 -19.12 -10.57 4.14
CA LEU A 184 -18.43 -9.86 5.21
C LEU A 184 -18.82 -10.44 6.58
N THR A 185 -20.11 -10.74 6.81
CA THR A 185 -20.60 -11.34 8.05
C THR A 185 -20.00 -12.73 8.26
N GLU A 186 -19.92 -13.57 7.23
CA GLU A 186 -19.24 -14.88 7.33
C GLU A 186 -17.79 -14.73 7.80
N LEU A 187 -17.03 -13.82 7.19
CA LEU A 187 -15.61 -13.58 7.54
C LEU A 187 -15.44 -13.02 8.95
N LEU A 188 -16.33 -12.13 9.39
CA LEU A 188 -16.22 -11.46 10.70
C LEU A 188 -16.79 -12.26 11.86
N THR A 189 -17.51 -13.36 11.61
CA THR A 189 -18.11 -14.20 12.66
C THR A 189 -17.45 -15.57 12.80
N ASN A 190 -16.90 -16.13 11.71
CA ASN A 190 -16.43 -17.49 11.71
C ASN A 190 -14.94 -17.66 12.04
N TYR A 191 -14.14 -16.60 11.99
CA TYR A 191 -12.68 -16.66 12.05
C TYR A 191 -12.06 -15.97 13.28
N GLY A 192 -12.84 -15.77 14.36
CA GLY A 192 -12.36 -15.17 15.59
C GLY A 192 -12.07 -13.67 15.46
N GLU A 193 -11.05 -13.16 16.17
CA GLU A 193 -10.72 -11.75 16.17
C GLU A 193 -10.02 -11.35 14.86
N VAL A 194 -10.58 -10.33 14.19
CA VAL A 194 -10.03 -9.69 13.01
C VAL A 194 -9.53 -8.30 13.41
N HIS A 195 -8.27 -7.97 13.06
CA HIS A 195 -7.64 -6.71 13.47
C HIS A 195 -7.70 -5.63 12.41
N GLU A 196 -7.83 -6.03 11.14
CA GLU A 196 -7.99 -5.12 10.02
C GLU A 196 -8.93 -5.71 8.96
N VAL A 197 -9.85 -4.87 8.47
CA VAL A 197 -10.72 -5.18 7.32
C VAL A 197 -10.33 -4.23 6.20
N TRP A 198 -9.76 -4.79 5.15
CA TRP A 198 -9.22 -4.05 4.03
C TRP A 198 -10.15 -4.09 2.81
N PHE A 199 -10.50 -2.94 2.27
CA PHE A 199 -11.34 -2.78 1.09
C PHE A 199 -10.61 -2.01 0.01
N ASP A 200 -10.54 -2.59 -1.18
CA ASP A 200 -9.95 -1.96 -2.35
C ASP A 200 -10.77 -0.76 -2.85
N GLY A 201 -10.07 0.24 -3.37
CA GLY A 201 -10.71 1.41 -3.98
C GLY A 201 -11.12 1.20 -5.44
N ALA A 202 -10.69 0.11 -6.08
CA ALA A 202 -11.07 -0.20 -7.45
C ALA A 202 -12.58 -0.45 -7.56
N ASN A 203 -13.24 0.24 -8.51
CA ASN A 203 -14.67 0.15 -8.76
C ASN A 203 -14.94 0.12 -10.27
N GLY A 204 -14.78 -1.05 -10.87
CA GLY A 204 -15.08 -1.30 -12.27
C GLY A 204 -16.51 -1.76 -12.51
N GLU A 205 -16.77 -2.20 -13.73
CA GLU A 205 -18.05 -2.79 -14.14
C GLU A 205 -18.10 -4.27 -13.75
N GLY A 206 -19.31 -4.75 -13.44
CA GLY A 206 -19.59 -6.16 -13.22
C GLY A 206 -19.98 -6.90 -14.51
N PRO A 207 -20.41 -8.16 -14.40
CA PRO A 207 -20.84 -8.98 -15.55
C PRO A 207 -21.95 -8.35 -16.40
N ASN A 208 -22.78 -7.52 -15.78
CA ASN A 208 -23.90 -6.80 -16.42
C ASN A 208 -23.52 -5.43 -17.01
N GLY A 209 -22.23 -5.06 -17.01
CA GLY A 209 -21.72 -3.78 -17.51
C GLY A 209 -22.06 -2.57 -16.63
N LYS A 210 -22.49 -2.78 -15.40
CA LYS A 210 -22.83 -1.69 -14.47
C LYS A 210 -21.81 -1.59 -13.34
N LYS A 211 -21.60 -0.36 -12.86
CA LYS A 211 -20.85 -0.09 -11.63
C LYS A 211 -21.76 -0.18 -10.40
N GLN A 212 -21.18 -0.58 -9.27
CA GLN A 212 -21.86 -0.71 -8.00
C GLN A 212 -21.88 0.62 -7.24
N ILE A 213 -22.99 0.87 -6.53
CA ILE A 213 -23.06 1.91 -5.49
C ILE A 213 -23.11 1.19 -4.15
N TYR A 214 -22.05 1.38 -3.35
CA TYR A 214 -21.90 0.69 -2.07
C TYR A 214 -22.62 1.41 -0.92
N ASP A 215 -23.29 0.65 -0.06
CA ASP A 215 -23.84 1.14 1.21
C ASP A 215 -22.75 1.07 2.30
N TRP A 216 -21.80 2.01 2.23
CA TRP A 216 -20.70 2.07 3.19
C TRP A 216 -21.16 2.23 4.64
N ASP A 217 -22.28 2.91 4.89
CA ASP A 217 -22.82 3.07 6.24
C ASP A 217 -23.22 1.71 6.83
N ALA A 218 -23.96 0.88 6.08
CA ALA A 218 -24.33 -0.47 6.51
C ALA A 218 -23.12 -1.39 6.64
N ILE A 219 -22.14 -1.29 5.72
CA ILE A 219 -20.90 -2.07 5.75
C ILE A 219 -20.10 -1.74 7.02
N LEU A 220 -19.80 -0.46 7.28
CA LEU A 220 -19.03 -0.03 8.43
C LEU A 220 -19.75 -0.33 9.76
N LYS A 221 -21.06 -0.14 9.84
CA LYS A 221 -21.87 -0.54 11.01
C LYS A 221 -21.79 -2.05 11.29
N THR A 222 -21.76 -2.87 10.25
CA THR A 222 -21.61 -4.32 10.39
C THR A 222 -20.25 -4.67 11.00
N ILE A 223 -19.15 -4.05 10.52
CA ILE A 223 -17.82 -4.27 11.08
C ILE A 223 -17.77 -3.85 12.55
N ARG A 224 -18.21 -2.64 12.87
CA ARG A 224 -18.18 -2.13 14.25
C ARG A 224 -18.96 -3.00 15.23
N ARG A 225 -20.08 -3.58 14.77
CA ARG A 225 -20.88 -4.51 15.57
C ARG A 225 -20.20 -5.85 15.79
N LEU A 226 -19.55 -6.41 14.75
CA LEU A 226 -18.98 -7.77 14.79
C LEU A 226 -17.53 -7.78 15.26
N GLN A 227 -16.75 -6.76 14.91
CA GLN A 227 -15.31 -6.64 15.20
C GLN A 227 -14.98 -5.21 15.66
N PRO A 228 -15.43 -4.80 16.87
CA PRO A 228 -15.33 -3.41 17.35
C PRO A 228 -13.89 -2.93 17.53
N LYS A 229 -12.91 -3.84 17.56
CA LYS A 229 -11.49 -3.52 17.68
C LYS A 229 -10.75 -3.48 16.35
N ALA A 230 -11.39 -3.88 15.25
CA ALA A 230 -10.77 -3.83 13.94
C ALA A 230 -10.66 -2.38 13.43
N VAL A 231 -9.56 -2.08 12.73
CA VAL A 231 -9.48 -0.91 11.86
C VAL A 231 -10.02 -1.26 10.48
N THR A 232 -10.55 -0.24 9.79
CA THR A 232 -11.03 -0.36 8.41
C THR A 232 -10.10 0.42 7.49
N ALA A 233 -9.60 -0.23 6.46
CA ALA A 233 -8.60 0.33 5.56
C ALA A 233 -9.12 0.45 4.13
N ILE A 234 -8.68 1.31 3.49
CA ILE A 234 -8.59 2.12 2.30
C ILE A 234 -9.94 2.73 1.98
N MET A 235 -10.97 1.94 1.69
CA MET A 235 -12.35 2.44 1.60
C MET A 235 -13.07 2.45 2.96
N GLY A 236 -12.32 2.22 4.05
CA GLY A 236 -12.76 2.41 5.42
C GLY A 236 -12.59 3.85 5.92
N ASP A 237 -12.79 4.03 7.22
CA ASP A 237 -12.72 5.34 7.86
C ASP A 237 -11.69 5.44 8.99
N ASP A 238 -10.79 4.42 9.10
CA ASP A 238 -9.72 4.40 10.10
C ASP A 238 -8.33 4.63 9.49
N VAL A 239 -8.08 4.08 8.29
CA VAL A 239 -6.78 4.06 7.63
C VAL A 239 -6.95 4.45 6.17
N ARG A 240 -6.14 5.40 5.69
CA ARG A 240 -6.16 5.84 4.30
C ARG A 240 -5.01 5.24 3.50
N TRP A 241 -5.25 5.11 2.21
CA TRP A 241 -4.21 4.80 1.25
C TRP A 241 -3.23 5.98 1.09
N VAL A 242 -1.94 5.66 0.94
CA VAL A 242 -0.90 6.68 0.72
C VAL A 242 -1.00 7.36 -0.65
N GLY A 243 -1.67 6.73 -1.62
CA GLY A 243 -1.91 7.27 -2.95
C GLY A 243 -0.99 6.73 -4.05
N ASN A 244 -0.11 5.78 -3.74
CA ASN A 244 0.73 5.09 -4.71
C ASN A 244 1.05 3.66 -4.23
N GLU A 245 1.43 2.78 -5.15
CA GLU A 245 1.86 1.41 -4.88
C GLU A 245 3.39 1.23 -4.98
N GLY A 246 4.12 2.33 -4.96
CA GLY A 246 5.58 2.34 -5.07
C GLY A 246 6.32 2.11 -3.74
N GLY A 247 5.60 2.05 -2.63
CA GLY A 247 6.20 1.91 -1.31
C GLY A 247 6.71 3.23 -0.72
N LEU A 248 6.21 4.37 -1.20
CA LEU A 248 6.71 5.70 -0.84
C LEU A 248 5.65 6.53 -0.11
N GLY A 249 5.87 6.74 1.18
CA GLY A 249 5.18 7.75 1.97
C GLY A 249 5.68 9.17 1.66
N ARG A 250 5.04 10.15 2.26
CA ARG A 250 5.40 11.56 2.08
C ARG A 250 6.44 12.00 3.10
N ALA A 251 7.33 12.91 2.68
CA ALA A 251 8.25 13.57 3.62
C ALA A 251 7.49 14.39 4.67
N THR A 252 6.33 14.97 4.31
CA THR A 252 5.41 15.66 5.23
C THR A 252 4.13 14.84 5.34
N GLU A 253 4.09 13.94 6.33
CA GLU A 253 2.98 13.01 6.51
C GLU A 253 2.21 13.30 7.79
N TRP A 254 0.92 13.56 7.64
CA TRP A 254 -0.01 13.85 8.72
C TRP A 254 -0.97 12.68 8.96
N SER A 255 -1.14 12.29 10.23
CA SER A 255 -2.28 11.46 10.63
C SER A 255 -3.56 12.31 10.77
N ALA A 256 -3.44 13.57 11.21
CA ALA A 256 -4.54 14.53 11.23
C ALA A 256 -4.65 15.27 9.89
N THR A 257 -5.60 14.88 9.01
CA THR A 257 -5.69 15.33 7.61
C THR A 257 -7.01 16.00 7.28
N ALA A 258 -7.00 16.87 6.26
CA ALA A 258 -8.21 17.42 5.64
C ALA A 258 -8.87 16.44 4.65
N LEU A 259 -8.22 15.32 4.33
CA LEU A 259 -8.77 14.28 3.48
C LEU A 259 -9.89 13.54 4.25
N MET A 260 -11.08 13.60 3.72
CA MET A 260 -12.25 12.91 4.27
C MET A 260 -12.23 11.43 3.87
N PRO A 261 -12.66 10.47 4.72
CA PRO A 261 -12.79 9.10 4.28
C PRO A 261 -13.66 8.94 3.04
N ASN A 262 -13.21 8.19 2.05
CA ASN A 262 -13.94 7.96 0.79
C ASN A 262 -15.32 7.32 1.01
N SER A 263 -15.48 6.57 2.09
CA SER A 263 -16.73 5.92 2.48
C SER A 263 -17.76 6.90 3.05
N TYR A 264 -17.39 8.16 3.31
CA TYR A 264 -18.34 9.13 3.87
C TYR A 264 -19.08 9.89 2.76
N PRO A 265 -20.40 10.12 2.91
CA PRO A 265 -21.16 10.95 1.97
C PRO A 265 -20.55 12.35 1.83
N GLY A 266 -20.42 12.83 0.59
CA GLY A 266 -19.89 14.17 0.29
C GLY A 266 -18.36 14.27 0.23
N SER A 267 -17.64 13.15 0.30
CA SER A 267 -16.16 13.15 0.17
C SER A 267 -15.69 13.74 -1.16
N ASP A 268 -16.35 13.41 -2.28
CA ASP A 268 -16.02 13.95 -3.60
C ASP A 268 -16.15 15.47 -3.70
N GLU A 269 -17.18 16.05 -3.05
CA GLU A 269 -17.38 17.50 -3.00
C GLU A 269 -16.28 18.18 -2.18
N VAL A 270 -15.85 17.53 -1.07
CA VAL A 270 -14.74 18.03 -0.24
C VAL A 270 -13.45 18.01 -1.04
N TYR A 271 -13.17 16.92 -1.77
CA TYR A 271 -11.97 16.79 -2.60
C TYR A 271 -11.92 17.84 -3.69
N LYS A 272 -13.01 18.03 -4.43
CA LYS A 272 -13.10 19.07 -5.47
C LYS A 272 -12.93 20.48 -4.90
N ARG A 273 -13.59 20.77 -3.76
CA ARG A 273 -13.53 22.10 -3.12
C ARG A 273 -12.15 22.44 -2.59
N LEU A 274 -11.41 21.45 -2.05
CA LEU A 274 -10.08 21.65 -1.49
C LEU A 274 -8.97 21.44 -2.52
N ASP A 275 -9.29 20.95 -3.70
CA ASP A 275 -8.35 20.53 -4.76
C ASP A 275 -7.32 19.52 -4.24
N ILE A 276 -7.81 18.47 -3.58
CA ILE A 276 -6.99 17.41 -2.99
C ILE A 276 -7.47 16.02 -3.42
N ASN A 277 -6.56 15.07 -3.33
CA ASN A 277 -6.81 13.64 -3.48
C ASN A 277 -5.83 12.83 -2.61
N ALA A 278 -5.91 11.51 -2.66
CA ALA A 278 -5.01 10.64 -1.89
C ALA A 278 -3.51 10.86 -2.19
N MET A 279 -3.16 11.37 -3.38
CA MET A 279 -1.77 11.65 -3.79
C MET A 279 -1.29 13.05 -3.39
N SER A 280 -2.16 13.94 -2.93
CA SER A 280 -1.82 15.31 -2.58
C SER A 280 -0.80 15.35 -1.43
N LYS A 281 0.13 16.31 -1.50
CA LYS A 281 1.17 16.54 -0.49
C LYS A 281 0.58 17.34 0.68
N ASP A 282 1.17 17.16 1.89
CA ASP A 282 0.89 17.96 3.07
C ASP A 282 -0.60 18.13 3.43
N LEU A 283 -1.32 16.98 3.48
CA LEU A 283 -2.77 16.89 3.68
C LEU A 283 -3.27 17.46 5.02
N GLY A 284 -2.38 17.80 5.93
CA GLY A 284 -2.69 18.45 7.19
C GLY A 284 -2.15 19.88 7.29
N SER A 285 -1.72 20.52 6.20
CA SER A 285 -1.12 21.85 6.21
C SER A 285 -2.04 22.93 6.79
N ARG A 286 -1.44 24.00 7.32
CA ARG A 286 -2.18 25.19 7.79
C ARG A 286 -2.99 25.82 6.66
N GLU A 287 -2.48 25.78 5.43
CA GLU A 287 -3.20 26.28 4.25
C GLU A 287 -4.48 25.49 4.01
N LEU A 288 -4.41 24.15 3.98
CA LEU A 288 -5.60 23.30 3.85
C LEU A 288 -6.57 23.47 5.01
N MET A 289 -6.06 23.57 6.25
CA MET A 289 -6.91 23.83 7.43
C MET A 289 -7.69 25.14 7.31
N SER A 290 -7.10 26.18 6.74
CA SER A 290 -7.80 27.46 6.54
C SER A 290 -9.07 27.32 5.73
N LYS A 291 -9.07 26.42 4.74
CA LYS A 291 -10.15 26.14 3.79
C LYS A 291 -11.06 24.98 4.23
N ALA A 292 -10.54 24.08 5.07
CA ALA A 292 -11.27 22.90 5.52
C ALA A 292 -12.36 23.21 6.55
N SER A 293 -13.42 22.41 6.54
CA SER A 293 -14.47 22.41 7.57
C SER A 293 -14.28 21.31 8.62
N HIS A 294 -13.42 20.33 8.33
CA HIS A 294 -13.17 19.16 9.18
C HIS A 294 -11.71 18.73 9.09
N LEU A 295 -11.24 18.04 10.13
CA LEU A 295 -10.06 17.18 10.07
C LEU A 295 -10.42 15.81 10.63
N PHE A 296 -9.71 14.80 10.13
CA PHE A 296 -9.86 13.40 10.52
C PHE A 296 -8.52 12.85 10.98
N TRP A 297 -8.50 12.06 12.06
CA TRP A 297 -7.36 11.19 12.32
C TRP A 297 -7.43 10.01 11.36
N TYR A 298 -6.66 10.10 10.29
CA TYR A 298 -6.72 9.21 9.14
C TYR A 298 -5.30 8.89 8.67
N PRO A 299 -4.55 8.08 9.47
CA PRO A 299 -3.15 7.74 9.20
C PRO A 299 -3.03 6.95 7.90
N SER A 300 -1.86 7.07 7.25
CA SER A 300 -1.60 6.42 5.97
C SER A 300 -1.05 5.01 6.12
N GLU A 301 -1.51 4.14 5.22
CA GLU A 301 -0.91 2.86 4.91
C GLU A 301 -0.17 2.96 3.57
N VAL A 302 1.05 2.42 3.54
CA VAL A 302 1.89 2.34 2.35
C VAL A 302 1.92 0.89 1.92
N ASP A 303 1.18 0.55 0.89
CA ASP A 303 1.14 -0.77 0.30
C ASP A 303 2.11 -0.89 -0.88
N VAL A 304 2.79 -2.01 -0.96
CA VAL A 304 3.73 -2.32 -2.05
C VAL A 304 3.99 -3.82 -2.12
N SER A 305 4.21 -4.35 -3.30
CA SER A 305 4.58 -5.75 -3.45
C SER A 305 6.11 -5.95 -3.44
N ILE A 306 6.56 -7.06 -2.85
CA ILE A 306 7.96 -7.49 -2.89
C ILE A 306 8.42 -7.89 -4.30
N ARG A 307 7.46 -8.15 -5.19
CA ARG A 307 7.61 -8.51 -6.61
C ARG A 307 6.97 -7.43 -7.49
N PRO A 308 7.19 -7.43 -8.81
CA PRO A 308 6.50 -6.48 -9.70
C PRO A 308 4.97 -6.59 -9.66
N GLY A 309 4.42 -7.81 -9.67
CA GLY A 309 2.98 -8.07 -9.57
C GLY A 309 2.51 -8.22 -8.12
N TRP A 310 1.18 -8.15 -7.92
CA TRP A 310 0.54 -8.45 -6.64
C TRP A 310 0.37 -9.94 -6.42
N PHE A 311 -0.03 -10.69 -7.45
CA PHE A 311 -0.05 -12.15 -7.42
C PHE A 311 1.30 -12.73 -7.82
N TYR A 312 1.54 -13.99 -7.47
CA TYR A 312 2.77 -14.69 -7.82
C TYR A 312 2.82 -15.01 -9.33
N HIS A 313 3.99 -14.72 -9.92
CA HIS A 313 4.36 -15.13 -11.28
C HIS A 313 5.77 -15.72 -11.25
N ALA A 314 5.94 -16.92 -11.79
CA ALA A 314 7.24 -17.62 -11.78
C ALA A 314 8.33 -16.85 -12.55
N GLU A 315 7.95 -16.13 -13.59
CA GLU A 315 8.86 -15.26 -14.37
C GLU A 315 9.49 -14.14 -13.53
N GLN A 316 8.86 -13.81 -12.39
CA GLN A 316 9.32 -12.77 -11.47
C GLN A 316 10.22 -13.28 -10.34
N ASP A 317 10.59 -14.57 -10.31
CA ASP A 317 11.43 -15.14 -9.23
C ASP A 317 12.78 -14.45 -9.07
N LYS A 318 13.33 -13.92 -10.16
CA LYS A 318 14.58 -13.14 -10.15
C LYS A 318 14.35 -11.64 -9.91
N GLN A 319 13.11 -11.18 -9.83
CA GLN A 319 12.74 -9.77 -9.72
C GLN A 319 12.29 -9.39 -8.31
N VAL A 320 12.52 -10.25 -7.31
CA VAL A 320 12.31 -9.90 -5.90
C VAL A 320 13.13 -8.66 -5.58
N ARG A 321 12.51 -7.63 -5.00
CA ARG A 321 13.16 -6.35 -4.68
C ARG A 321 14.47 -6.57 -3.94
N SER A 322 15.49 -5.75 -4.23
CA SER A 322 16.76 -5.80 -3.53
C SER A 322 16.59 -5.42 -2.05
N LEU A 323 17.52 -5.83 -1.20
CA LEU A 323 17.53 -5.41 0.21
C LEU A 323 17.61 -3.89 0.31
N ALA A 324 18.45 -3.24 -0.50
CA ALA A 324 18.57 -1.78 -0.52
C ALA A 324 17.24 -1.09 -0.86
N ASN A 325 16.50 -1.62 -1.85
CA ASN A 325 15.20 -1.07 -2.22
C ASN A 325 14.16 -1.24 -1.09
N LEU A 326 14.08 -2.41 -0.45
CA LEU A 326 13.16 -2.64 0.68
C LEU A 326 13.51 -1.78 1.90
N VAL A 327 14.80 -1.59 2.18
CA VAL A 327 15.24 -0.67 3.25
C VAL A 327 14.85 0.77 2.92
N ASN A 328 15.02 1.20 1.67
CA ASN A 328 14.55 2.51 1.23
C ASN A 328 13.03 2.67 1.42
N ILE A 329 12.25 1.65 1.07
CA ILE A 329 10.79 1.61 1.31
C ILE A 329 10.49 1.74 2.81
N TYR A 330 11.18 1.01 3.68
CA TYR A 330 10.99 1.10 5.13
C TYR A 330 11.26 2.51 5.65
N TYR A 331 12.32 3.18 5.20
CA TYR A 331 12.65 4.55 5.60
C TYR A 331 11.63 5.58 5.08
N HIS A 332 11.03 5.34 3.91
CA HIS A 332 10.04 6.25 3.29
C HIS A 332 8.58 5.88 3.61
N SER A 333 8.34 4.83 4.38
CA SER A 333 7.01 4.48 4.91
C SER A 333 6.98 4.58 6.43
N VAL A 334 7.53 3.60 7.14
CA VAL A 334 7.62 3.59 8.62
C VAL A 334 8.41 4.79 9.14
N GLY A 335 9.52 5.13 8.45
CA GLY A 335 10.32 6.32 8.75
C GLY A 335 9.66 7.65 8.37
N CYS A 336 8.45 7.64 7.84
CA CYS A 336 7.65 8.82 7.48
C CYS A 336 6.22 8.73 8.03
N ASN A 337 6.06 8.28 9.28
CA ASN A 337 4.77 8.26 9.99
C ASN A 337 3.66 7.43 9.32
N SER A 338 4.01 6.38 8.56
CA SER A 338 3.05 5.47 7.92
C SER A 338 3.25 4.03 8.42
N VAL A 339 2.25 3.17 8.24
CA VAL A 339 2.42 1.73 8.37
C VAL A 339 2.76 1.15 7.01
N LEU A 340 3.75 0.27 6.96
CA LEU A 340 4.12 -0.44 5.74
C LEU A 340 3.35 -1.76 5.65
N LEU A 341 2.59 -1.93 4.57
CA LEU A 341 1.91 -3.15 4.17
C LEU A 341 2.66 -3.76 2.98
N LEU A 342 3.56 -4.71 3.25
CA LEU A 342 4.35 -5.37 2.21
C LEU A 342 3.67 -6.66 1.75
N ASN A 343 3.38 -6.74 0.46
CA ASN A 343 2.78 -7.94 -0.14
C ASN A 343 3.83 -9.01 -0.41
N ILE A 344 3.57 -10.22 0.05
CA ILE A 344 4.39 -11.42 -0.12
C ILE A 344 3.49 -12.52 -0.72
N PRO A 345 3.37 -12.60 -2.05
CA PRO A 345 2.40 -13.50 -2.68
C PRO A 345 2.85 -14.96 -2.60
N PRO A 346 2.05 -15.88 -2.03
CA PRO A 346 2.32 -17.31 -2.12
C PRO A 346 2.26 -17.82 -3.56
N ASP A 347 3.09 -18.81 -3.89
CA ASP A 347 3.20 -19.41 -5.21
C ASP A 347 2.12 -20.47 -5.47
N LYS A 348 2.15 -21.09 -6.67
CA LYS A 348 1.18 -22.12 -7.08
C LYS A 348 1.20 -23.39 -6.22
N ARG A 349 2.30 -23.67 -5.49
CA ARG A 349 2.34 -24.74 -4.50
C ARG A 349 1.49 -24.42 -3.29
N GLY A 350 1.30 -23.14 -2.98
CA GLY A 350 0.69 -22.63 -1.75
C GLY A 350 1.73 -22.35 -0.67
N LEU A 351 2.96 -22.00 -1.06
CA LEU A 351 4.07 -21.64 -0.17
C LEU A 351 4.55 -20.21 -0.48
N ILE A 352 5.03 -19.49 0.50
CA ILE A 352 5.85 -18.30 0.20
C ILE A 352 7.16 -18.79 -0.42
N HIS A 353 7.48 -18.26 -1.61
CA HIS A 353 8.65 -18.68 -2.38
C HIS A 353 9.96 -18.42 -1.63
N GLU A 354 10.94 -19.28 -1.79
CA GLU A 354 12.20 -19.29 -1.04
C GLU A 354 13.00 -17.98 -1.19
N ASN A 355 12.92 -17.34 -2.36
CA ASN A 355 13.56 -16.05 -2.63
C ASN A 355 12.92 -14.93 -1.79
N ASP A 356 11.59 -14.95 -1.63
CA ASP A 356 10.86 -13.97 -0.84
C ASP A 356 11.14 -14.19 0.65
N VAL A 357 11.10 -15.45 1.13
CA VAL A 357 11.46 -15.80 2.52
C VAL A 357 12.87 -15.32 2.85
N LYS A 358 13.84 -15.57 1.99
CA LYS A 358 15.21 -15.11 2.16
C LYS A 358 15.25 -13.59 2.28
N ARG A 359 14.58 -12.87 1.38
CA ARG A 359 14.62 -11.40 1.32
C ARG A 359 13.98 -10.73 2.53
N ILE A 360 12.82 -11.23 3.01
CA ILE A 360 12.20 -10.65 4.22
C ILE A 360 13.02 -10.92 5.48
N LYS A 361 13.73 -12.04 5.57
CA LYS A 361 14.67 -12.32 6.67
C LYS A 361 15.87 -11.36 6.63
N GLU A 362 16.46 -11.14 5.47
CA GLU A 362 17.54 -10.16 5.28
C GLU A 362 17.10 -8.76 5.71
N LEU A 363 15.88 -8.34 5.36
CA LEU A 363 15.31 -7.07 5.77
C LEU A 363 15.15 -6.99 7.30
N ALA A 364 14.59 -8.04 7.90
CA ALA A 364 14.40 -8.09 9.36
C ALA A 364 15.73 -8.02 10.13
N GLU A 365 16.73 -8.76 9.65
CA GLU A 365 18.08 -8.75 10.24
C GLU A 365 18.73 -7.37 10.12
N TYR A 366 18.63 -6.73 8.97
CA TYR A 366 19.17 -5.38 8.75
C TYR A 366 18.50 -4.36 9.67
N ILE A 367 17.17 -4.33 9.74
CA ILE A 367 16.41 -3.42 10.61
C ILE A 367 16.77 -3.67 12.07
N LYS A 368 16.77 -4.95 12.51
CA LYS A 368 17.14 -5.33 13.87
C LYS A 368 18.56 -4.89 14.22
N LYS A 369 19.53 -5.14 13.33
CA LYS A 369 20.94 -4.75 13.55
C LYS A 369 21.09 -3.24 13.64
N THR A 370 20.44 -2.48 12.75
CA THR A 370 20.50 -1.01 12.70
C THR A 370 19.96 -0.40 13.99
N PHE A 371 18.78 -0.85 14.43
CA PHE A 371 18.07 -0.20 15.54
C PHE A 371 18.28 -0.87 16.91
N ALA A 372 19.09 -1.93 17.00
CA ALA A 372 19.39 -2.59 18.28
C ALA A 372 20.22 -1.74 19.24
N ASP A 373 21.05 -0.86 18.72
CA ASP A 373 22.08 -0.15 19.48
C ASP A 373 21.96 1.38 19.34
N ASN A 374 21.03 1.98 20.11
CA ASN A 374 20.91 3.43 20.18
C ASN A 374 22.20 4.04 20.78
N LYS A 375 22.87 4.89 20.01
CA LYS A 375 24.13 5.54 20.38
C LYS A 375 23.94 6.70 21.35
N VAL A 376 22.72 7.23 21.52
CA VAL A 376 22.40 8.19 22.58
C VAL A 376 22.62 7.52 23.94
N GLU A 377 23.30 8.20 24.87
CA GLU A 377 23.52 7.68 26.22
C GLU A 377 22.19 7.41 26.93
N LYS A 378 22.17 6.37 27.78
CA LYS A 378 20.97 6.01 28.54
C LYS A 378 20.46 7.18 29.36
N GLY A 379 19.19 7.51 29.23
CA GLY A 379 18.53 8.59 29.94
C GLY A 379 17.13 8.83 29.42
N LYS A 380 16.44 9.84 29.99
CA LYS A 380 15.11 10.25 29.54
C LYS A 380 15.24 11.03 28.24
N THR A 381 14.81 10.46 27.12
CA THR A 381 14.78 11.15 25.81
C THR A 381 13.49 11.95 25.59
N ALA A 382 12.41 11.56 26.29
CA ALA A 382 11.12 12.26 26.19
C ALA A 382 11.18 13.69 26.77
N TRP A 383 10.53 14.64 26.10
CA TRP A 383 10.38 16.02 26.53
C TRP A 383 9.23 16.72 25.81
N THR A 384 8.74 17.81 26.41
CA THR A 384 7.76 18.70 25.77
C THR A 384 8.51 19.93 25.28
N ALA A 385 8.30 20.32 24.04
CA ALA A 385 9.00 21.41 23.36
C ALA A 385 8.05 22.44 22.81
N GLN A 386 8.45 23.71 22.87
CA GLN A 386 7.86 24.80 22.12
C GLN A 386 8.72 25.12 20.89
N VAL A 387 8.18 25.91 19.96
CA VAL A 387 8.94 26.40 18.80
C VAL A 387 10.16 27.19 19.24
N GLY A 388 11.33 26.83 18.75
CA GLY A 388 12.64 27.40 19.13
C GLY A 388 13.37 26.60 20.21
N ASP A 389 12.70 25.71 20.93
CA ASP A 389 13.34 24.90 21.95
C ASP A 389 14.34 23.91 21.33
N THR A 390 15.50 23.84 21.97
CA THR A 390 16.61 22.97 21.60
C THR A 390 16.97 22.06 22.77
N LYS A 391 17.14 20.75 22.49
CA LYS A 391 17.61 19.80 23.49
C LYS A 391 18.81 19.01 23.01
N GLU A 392 19.85 18.94 23.84
CA GLU A 392 21.06 18.21 23.60
C GLU A 392 21.05 16.85 24.31
N TYR A 393 21.61 15.85 23.64
CA TYR A 393 21.82 14.52 24.18
C TYR A 393 23.28 14.10 23.97
N LYS A 394 23.87 13.51 25.00
CA LYS A 394 25.20 12.91 24.89
C LYS A 394 25.13 11.63 24.07
N VAL A 395 26.12 11.42 23.25
CA VAL A 395 26.33 10.22 22.43
C VAL A 395 27.50 9.45 23.01
N ARG A 396 27.44 8.14 23.03
CA ARG A 396 28.55 7.29 23.46
C ARG A 396 29.83 7.67 22.70
N LYS A 397 30.93 7.79 23.45
CA LYS A 397 32.18 8.34 22.97
C LYS A 397 32.54 7.84 21.57
N ASN A 398 32.70 8.79 20.65
CA ASN A 398 33.15 8.58 19.29
C ASN A 398 32.33 7.55 18.48
N ALA A 399 31.01 7.44 18.73
CA ALA A 399 30.16 6.52 17.99
C ALA A 399 29.98 6.97 16.54
N LEU A 400 30.19 6.04 15.61
CA LEU A 400 29.84 6.25 14.20
C LEU A 400 28.32 6.19 14.05
N VAL A 401 27.74 7.19 13.36
CA VAL A 401 26.29 7.37 13.18
C VAL A 401 25.97 7.95 11.81
N ASN A 402 24.79 7.64 11.28
CA ASN A 402 24.27 8.17 10.02
C ASN A 402 22.73 8.16 9.95
N THR A 403 22.06 7.73 11.02
CA THR A 403 20.60 7.59 11.08
C THR A 403 20.05 8.16 12.37
N PHE A 404 19.11 9.09 12.26
CA PHE A 404 18.42 9.71 13.38
C PHE A 404 16.96 9.28 13.42
N LEU A 405 16.45 9.02 14.64
CA LEU A 405 15.06 8.69 14.92
C LEU A 405 14.47 9.70 15.88
N ILE A 406 13.25 10.16 15.59
CA ILE A 406 12.41 10.94 16.48
C ILE A 406 10.97 10.42 16.44
N GLN A 407 10.30 10.42 17.61
CA GLN A 407 8.90 10.00 17.76
C GLN A 407 8.15 11.02 18.62
N GLU A 408 6.88 11.27 18.28
CA GLU A 408 5.93 11.96 19.15
C GLU A 408 5.10 10.97 19.96
N ASP A 409 4.63 11.40 21.12
CA ASP A 409 3.54 10.75 21.84
C ASP A 409 2.21 11.14 21.18
N ILE A 410 1.81 10.38 20.16
CA ILE A 410 0.61 10.67 19.37
C ILE A 410 -0.70 10.50 20.16
N THR A 411 -0.66 9.94 21.37
CA THR A 411 -1.82 9.95 22.28
C THR A 411 -2.18 11.35 22.76
N LYS A 412 -1.29 12.33 22.51
CA LYS A 412 -1.47 13.75 22.75
C LYS A 412 -1.60 14.59 21.48
N GLY A 413 -1.74 13.93 20.34
CA GLY A 413 -1.82 14.55 19.01
C GLY A 413 -0.48 14.59 18.28
N GLN A 414 -0.56 14.77 16.97
CA GLN A 414 0.59 15.04 16.11
C GLN A 414 0.78 16.55 15.99
N ARG A 415 1.89 17.08 16.49
CA ARG A 415 2.06 18.52 16.66
C ARG A 415 3.28 19.11 15.98
N VAL A 416 4.35 18.33 15.77
CA VAL A 416 5.57 18.84 15.11
C VAL A 416 5.30 19.16 13.64
N GLU A 417 5.62 20.38 13.23
CA GLU A 417 5.57 20.89 11.85
C GLU A 417 6.96 21.05 11.23
N GLY A 418 8.00 21.11 12.08
CA GLY A 418 9.38 21.24 11.62
C GLY A 418 10.37 21.02 12.74
N PHE A 419 11.51 20.45 12.38
CA PHE A 419 12.65 20.28 13.29
C PHE A 419 13.97 20.23 12.53
N THR A 420 15.08 20.53 13.23
CA THR A 420 16.45 20.34 12.72
C THR A 420 17.23 19.44 13.65
N VAL A 421 18.20 18.75 13.08
CA VAL A 421 19.13 17.87 13.80
C VAL A 421 20.55 18.27 13.46
N GLU A 422 21.38 18.40 14.50
CA GLU A 422 22.80 18.65 14.36
C GLU A 422 23.58 17.65 15.22
N VAL A 423 24.75 17.27 14.76
CA VAL A 423 25.70 16.42 15.50
C VAL A 423 26.94 17.21 15.84
N PHE A 424 27.44 17.05 17.07
CA PHE A 424 28.70 17.61 17.52
C PHE A 424 29.82 16.62 17.22
N SER A 425 30.74 17.05 16.38
CA SER A 425 31.87 16.23 15.91
C SER A 425 33.08 17.15 15.70
N ASN A 426 34.28 16.67 16.06
CA ASN A 426 35.53 17.43 15.86
C ASN A 426 35.50 18.85 16.43
N GLY A 427 34.86 19.05 17.59
CA GLY A 427 34.81 20.35 18.28
C GLY A 427 33.80 21.37 17.72
N ALA A 428 32.93 20.97 16.75
CA ALA A 428 31.92 21.83 16.14
C ALA A 428 30.58 21.14 15.94
N TRP A 429 29.51 21.95 15.84
CA TRP A 429 28.19 21.47 15.45
C TRP A 429 28.08 21.43 13.92
N HIS A 430 27.62 20.31 13.40
CA HIS A 430 27.38 20.09 11.97
C HIS A 430 25.91 19.77 11.74
N HIS A 431 25.33 20.39 10.73
CA HIS A 431 23.96 20.10 10.33
C HIS A 431 23.86 18.66 9.81
N ALA A 432 23.04 17.82 10.45
CA ALA A 432 22.78 16.44 10.05
C ALA A 432 21.51 16.33 9.18
N GLY A 433 20.51 17.17 9.44
CA GLY A 433 19.29 17.15 8.64
C GLY A 433 18.18 18.02 9.19
N LYS A 434 17.14 18.16 8.40
CA LYS A 434 15.87 18.80 8.78
C LYS A 434 14.70 17.92 8.38
N GLY A 435 13.63 17.97 9.16
CA GLY A 435 12.38 17.31 8.85
C GLY A 435 11.21 18.24 9.05
N THR A 436 10.07 17.85 8.52
CA THR A 436 8.78 18.52 8.72
C THR A 436 8.01 17.83 9.84
N THR A 437 7.07 16.94 9.51
CA THR A 437 6.27 16.21 10.49
C THR A 437 7.07 15.09 11.15
N VAL A 438 6.68 14.73 12.37
CA VAL A 438 7.21 13.58 13.10
C VAL A 438 6.14 12.49 13.22
N GLY A 439 5.08 12.72 13.99
CA GLY A 439 4.06 11.72 14.26
C GLY A 439 4.58 10.52 15.03
N TYR A 440 4.06 9.32 14.73
CA TYR A 440 4.46 8.12 15.46
C TYR A 440 5.96 7.82 15.31
N LYS A 441 6.53 7.96 14.10
CA LYS A 441 7.96 7.75 13.84
C LYS A 441 8.46 8.57 12.66
N ARG A 442 9.63 9.19 12.84
CA ARG A 442 10.38 9.83 11.77
C ARG A 442 11.83 9.36 11.79
N LEU A 443 12.32 8.95 10.62
CA LEU A 443 13.73 8.63 10.38
C LEU A 443 14.34 9.69 9.45
N LEU A 444 15.59 10.08 9.73
CA LEU A 444 16.42 10.87 8.82
C LEU A 444 17.76 10.17 8.63
N THR A 445 18.29 10.20 7.42
CA THR A 445 19.64 9.73 7.10
C THR A 445 20.54 10.91 6.78
N PHE A 446 21.82 10.77 7.10
CA PHE A 446 22.86 11.76 6.84
C PHE A 446 24.22 11.07 6.63
N SER A 447 25.24 11.83 6.24
CA SER A 447 26.57 11.28 6.03
C SER A 447 27.18 10.73 7.31
N ASP A 448 27.97 9.67 7.21
CA ASP A 448 28.69 9.06 8.33
C ASP A 448 29.42 10.12 9.15
N SER A 449 29.21 10.10 10.46
CA SER A 449 29.81 11.06 11.38
C SER A 449 30.18 10.38 12.71
N HIS A 450 31.33 10.71 13.25
CA HIS A 450 31.70 10.35 14.63
C HIS A 450 31.15 11.39 15.59
N ALA A 451 30.01 11.10 16.21
CA ALA A 451 29.29 12.05 17.06
C ALA A 451 29.65 11.92 18.55
N GLU A 452 29.78 13.06 19.23
CA GLU A 452 29.91 13.18 20.69
C GLU A 452 28.59 13.61 21.34
N LYS A 453 27.80 14.43 20.62
CA LYS A 453 26.46 14.88 21.02
C LYS A 453 25.57 14.97 19.80
N VAL A 454 24.27 14.92 20.02
CA VAL A 454 23.22 15.29 19.06
C VAL A 454 22.31 16.33 19.70
N ARG A 455 21.88 17.33 18.93
CA ARG A 455 20.84 18.26 19.35
C ARG A 455 19.71 18.31 18.36
N VAL A 456 18.52 18.51 18.91
CA VAL A 456 17.27 18.61 18.15
C VAL A 456 16.65 19.96 18.49
N THR A 457 16.30 20.73 17.47
CA THR A 457 15.56 22.00 17.62
C THR A 457 14.19 21.85 16.96
N VAL A 458 13.11 22.14 17.67
CA VAL A 458 11.76 22.20 17.12
C VAL A 458 11.58 23.55 16.44
N THR A 459 11.43 23.58 15.12
CA THR A 459 11.34 24.81 14.32
C THR A 459 9.91 25.19 13.95
N GLY A 460 8.95 24.27 14.14
CA GLY A 460 7.51 24.50 13.93
C GLY A 460 6.68 23.48 14.69
N ALA A 461 5.57 23.93 15.28
CA ALA A 461 4.64 23.06 16.00
C ALA A 461 3.24 23.68 16.12
N ARG A 462 2.24 22.81 16.35
CA ARG A 462 0.84 23.10 16.68
C ARG A 462 0.62 22.99 18.18
N GLY A 463 1.12 23.98 18.95
CA GLY A 463 1.16 23.89 20.40
C GLY A 463 2.38 23.12 20.90
N ASP A 464 2.36 22.68 22.16
CA ASP A 464 3.49 21.99 22.79
C ASP A 464 3.73 20.61 22.14
N ALA A 465 4.87 20.43 21.50
CA ALA A 465 5.26 19.16 20.88
C ALA A 465 5.68 18.15 21.94
N ASN A 466 5.05 16.97 21.94
CA ASN A 466 5.33 15.91 22.91
C ASN A 466 6.27 14.86 22.30
N ILE A 467 7.57 15.09 22.40
CA ILE A 467 8.58 14.14 21.92
C ILE A 467 8.65 12.96 22.91
N SER A 468 8.43 11.76 22.41
CA SER A 468 8.45 10.52 23.23
C SER A 468 9.80 9.82 23.19
N ASN A 469 10.52 9.89 22.06
CA ASN A 469 11.78 9.18 21.88
C ASN A 469 12.73 9.88 20.90
N ILE A 470 14.02 9.76 21.18
CA ILE A 470 15.14 10.15 20.31
C ILE A 470 16.11 8.99 20.20
N GLY A 471 16.58 8.72 19.00
CA GLY A 471 17.59 7.69 18.75
C GLY A 471 18.61 8.15 17.70
N LEU A 472 19.81 7.63 17.83
CA LEU A 472 20.91 7.84 16.89
C LEU A 472 21.59 6.50 16.62
N TYR A 473 21.70 6.15 15.35
CA TYR A 473 22.09 4.80 14.93
C TYR A 473 23.11 4.85 13.79
N TYR A 474 23.74 3.72 13.56
CA TYR A 474 24.52 3.47 12.35
C TYR A 474 23.83 2.40 11.49
N ALA A 475 23.46 2.77 10.30
CA ALA A 475 22.94 1.89 9.28
C ALA A 475 24.05 1.58 8.27
N GLU A 476 24.34 0.30 8.04
CA GLU A 476 25.34 -0.09 7.04
C GLU A 476 24.89 0.35 5.63
N PRO A 477 25.74 1.00 4.84
CA PRO A 477 25.41 1.33 3.46
C PRO A 477 25.09 0.09 2.63
N LEU A 478 24.04 0.17 1.83
CA LEU A 478 23.62 -0.90 0.92
C LEU A 478 23.78 -0.45 -0.53
N ILE A 479 24.15 -1.39 -1.38
CA ILE A 479 24.19 -1.20 -2.84
C ILE A 479 22.92 -1.80 -3.42
N ASP A 480 22.19 -1.01 -4.20
CA ASP A 480 21.04 -1.53 -4.94
C ASP A 480 21.52 -2.41 -6.10
N ASN A 481 21.27 -3.69 -5.97
CA ASN A 481 21.59 -4.72 -6.96
C ASN A 481 20.33 -5.28 -7.63
N THR A 482 19.31 -4.47 -7.82
CA THR A 482 18.09 -4.86 -8.53
C THR A 482 18.44 -5.41 -9.91
N ILE A 483 17.95 -6.61 -10.20
CA ILE A 483 18.19 -7.28 -11.47
C ILE A 483 17.33 -6.62 -12.54
N LYS A 484 17.96 -6.07 -13.58
CA LYS A 484 17.26 -5.63 -14.78
C LYS A 484 16.87 -6.88 -15.60
N VAL A 485 15.58 -7.01 -15.87
CA VAL A 485 15.04 -8.12 -16.65
C VAL A 485 15.01 -7.73 -18.12
N SER A 486 15.36 -8.69 -19.01
CA SER A 486 15.18 -8.50 -20.45
C SER A 486 13.69 -8.36 -20.76
N LEU A 487 13.33 -7.31 -21.47
CA LEU A 487 11.94 -7.06 -21.91
C LEU A 487 11.60 -7.80 -23.19
N SER A 488 12.58 -8.36 -23.89
CA SER A 488 12.40 -9.09 -25.14
C SER A 488 13.28 -10.32 -25.19
N ASP A 489 12.74 -11.44 -25.66
CA ASP A 489 13.51 -12.68 -25.90
C ASP A 489 14.31 -12.62 -27.19
N ILE A 490 14.10 -11.59 -28.00
CA ILE A 490 14.87 -11.34 -29.23
C ILE A 490 15.46 -9.93 -29.21
N PRO A 491 16.66 -9.73 -29.80
CA PRO A 491 17.25 -8.39 -29.93
C PRO A 491 16.33 -7.44 -30.70
N VAL A 492 16.31 -6.18 -30.28
CA VAL A 492 15.48 -5.11 -30.88
C VAL A 492 16.25 -4.25 -31.91
N ASP A 493 17.58 -4.45 -32.02
CA ASP A 493 18.49 -3.61 -32.81
C ASP A 493 18.11 -3.47 -34.29
N ASP A 494 17.52 -4.53 -34.88
CA ASP A 494 17.10 -4.57 -36.29
C ASP A 494 15.63 -4.17 -36.51
N TRP A 495 14.92 -3.82 -35.45
CA TRP A 495 13.49 -3.47 -35.55
C TRP A 495 13.29 -2.10 -36.20
N LYS A 496 12.18 -1.96 -36.90
CA LYS A 496 11.77 -0.71 -37.52
C LYS A 496 10.30 -0.41 -37.22
N THR A 497 10.01 0.83 -36.93
CA THR A 497 8.64 1.30 -36.83
C THR A 497 8.06 1.57 -38.22
N VAL A 498 6.78 1.30 -38.41
CA VAL A 498 6.09 1.42 -39.68
C VAL A 498 5.06 2.55 -39.62
N GLY A 499 5.16 3.48 -40.56
CA GLY A 499 4.19 4.57 -40.68
C GLY A 499 4.51 5.84 -39.90
N MET A 500 5.37 5.75 -38.88
CA MET A 500 5.81 6.90 -38.09
C MET A 500 7.12 6.58 -37.37
N ASP A 501 7.82 7.61 -36.92
CA ASP A 501 8.98 7.44 -36.06
C ASP A 501 8.54 7.22 -34.61
N ALA A 502 8.71 5.98 -34.16
CA ALA A 502 8.48 5.57 -32.77
C ALA A 502 9.70 4.81 -32.22
N THR A 503 10.90 5.16 -32.69
CA THR A 503 12.16 4.49 -32.34
C THR A 503 12.37 4.40 -30.83
N ALA A 504 11.94 5.42 -30.07
CA ALA A 504 12.04 5.43 -28.61
C ALA A 504 11.19 4.35 -27.90
N ALA A 505 10.29 3.65 -28.60
CA ALA A 505 9.53 2.54 -28.05
C ALA A 505 10.16 1.16 -28.32
N ILE A 506 11.27 1.13 -29.09
CA ILE A 506 11.95 -0.10 -29.52
C ILE A 506 13.49 0.05 -29.49
N ASP A 507 14.04 0.93 -28.65
CA ASP A 507 15.47 1.21 -28.59
C ASP A 507 16.19 0.45 -27.46
N GLY A 508 15.50 -0.45 -26.77
CA GLY A 508 16.00 -1.23 -25.65
C GLY A 508 16.22 -0.43 -24.36
N ARG A 509 15.70 0.80 -24.28
CA ARG A 509 15.94 1.73 -23.17
C ARG A 509 14.64 2.14 -22.51
N GLN A 510 14.46 1.80 -21.24
CA GLN A 510 13.25 2.12 -20.48
C GLN A 510 13.12 3.62 -20.12
N GLU A 511 14.21 4.38 -20.23
CA GLU A 511 14.27 5.80 -19.90
C GLU A 511 13.74 6.71 -21.03
N THR A 512 13.72 6.20 -22.25
CA THR A 512 13.15 6.87 -23.44
C THR A 512 11.67 6.60 -23.53
N VAL A 513 10.91 7.50 -24.15
CA VAL A 513 9.45 7.37 -24.30
C VAL A 513 9.03 7.91 -25.64
N TRP A 514 8.37 7.08 -26.44
CA TRP A 514 7.59 7.55 -27.58
C TRP A 514 6.21 8.02 -27.08
N LYS A 515 5.81 9.25 -27.47
CA LYS A 515 4.54 9.85 -27.06
C LYS A 515 3.84 10.54 -28.22
N THR A 516 2.50 10.41 -28.27
CA THR A 516 1.63 11.11 -29.20
C THR A 516 0.41 11.70 -28.48
N ASP A 517 -0.20 12.72 -29.07
CA ASP A 517 -1.39 13.40 -28.56
C ASP A 517 -2.71 12.77 -29.06
N THR A 518 -2.65 11.55 -29.57
CA THR A 518 -3.80 10.77 -30.03
C THR A 518 -3.63 9.31 -29.63
N LEU A 519 -4.73 8.54 -29.63
CA LEU A 519 -4.66 7.08 -29.52
C LEU A 519 -4.07 6.52 -30.82
N THR A 520 -2.76 6.31 -30.83
CA THR A 520 -1.99 5.95 -32.02
C THR A 520 -1.42 4.55 -31.90
N SER A 521 -1.68 3.69 -32.89
CA SER A 521 -1.14 2.33 -32.94
C SER A 521 0.37 2.34 -33.18
N LEU A 522 1.12 1.58 -32.39
CA LEU A 522 2.51 1.26 -32.66
C LEU A 522 2.58 0.02 -33.56
N VAL A 523 3.19 0.17 -34.74
CA VAL A 523 3.42 -0.93 -35.69
C VAL A 523 4.91 -1.14 -35.86
N VAL A 524 5.38 -2.39 -35.68
CA VAL A 524 6.80 -2.77 -35.72
C VAL A 524 7.02 -3.88 -36.74
N ASP A 525 8.06 -3.73 -37.58
CA ASP A 525 8.69 -4.79 -38.38
C ASP A 525 9.91 -5.31 -37.63
N MET A 526 9.89 -6.55 -37.19
CA MET A 526 10.99 -7.20 -36.48
C MET A 526 12.13 -7.66 -37.41
N GLY A 527 11.97 -7.45 -38.73
CA GLY A 527 12.98 -7.82 -39.73
C GLY A 527 13.07 -9.33 -40.03
N LYS A 528 12.46 -10.19 -39.21
CA LYS A 528 12.48 -11.65 -39.35
C LYS A 528 11.18 -12.29 -38.88
N ASP A 529 10.88 -13.46 -39.40
CA ASP A 529 9.78 -14.30 -38.90
C ASP A 529 10.13 -14.96 -37.58
N VAL A 530 9.22 -14.93 -36.60
CA VAL A 530 9.32 -15.58 -35.30
C VAL A 530 8.01 -16.28 -34.92
N GLU A 531 8.09 -17.28 -34.04
CA GLU A 531 6.91 -17.86 -33.36
C GLU A 531 6.67 -17.08 -32.07
N MET A 532 5.84 -16.06 -32.15
CA MET A 532 5.56 -15.14 -31.04
C MET A 532 4.56 -15.78 -30.06
N ALA A 533 4.95 -15.90 -28.79
CA ALA A 533 4.13 -16.43 -27.71
C ALA A 533 3.59 -15.36 -26.76
N GLY A 534 3.97 -14.11 -26.98
CA GLY A 534 3.54 -12.98 -26.16
C GLY A 534 4.32 -11.70 -26.48
N PHE A 535 4.07 -10.69 -25.69
CA PHE A 535 4.80 -9.41 -25.79
C PHE A 535 4.99 -8.80 -24.40
N SER A 536 5.93 -7.86 -24.29
CA SER A 536 6.04 -6.99 -23.12
C SER A 536 5.67 -5.56 -23.50
N TYR A 537 5.16 -4.83 -22.53
CA TYR A 537 4.87 -3.39 -22.62
C TYR A 537 5.39 -2.70 -21.36
N THR A 538 6.19 -1.67 -21.53
CA THR A 538 6.68 -0.81 -20.46
C THR A 538 6.03 0.56 -20.58
N PRO A 539 5.27 1.03 -19.57
CA PRO A 539 4.74 2.38 -19.56
C PRO A 539 5.87 3.41 -19.38
N ALA A 540 5.56 4.68 -19.58
CA ALA A 540 6.52 5.75 -19.31
C ALA A 540 7.00 5.70 -17.84
N GLN A 541 8.31 5.74 -17.62
CA GLN A 541 8.94 5.72 -16.29
C GLN A 541 9.19 7.15 -15.80
N LYS A 542 8.16 8.01 -15.83
CA LYS A 542 8.21 9.43 -15.46
C LYS A 542 7.03 9.77 -14.55
N GLU A 543 7.08 10.92 -13.88
CA GLU A 543 5.96 11.40 -13.04
C GLU A 543 4.66 11.63 -13.86
N ASP A 544 4.77 12.12 -15.10
CA ASP A 544 3.63 12.25 -16.02
C ASP A 544 3.39 10.93 -16.76
N LEU A 545 2.37 10.20 -16.32
CA LEU A 545 1.92 8.94 -16.92
C LEU A 545 0.86 9.14 -18.02
N THR A 546 0.57 10.37 -18.43
CA THR A 546 -0.42 10.63 -19.50
C THR A 546 -0.05 9.91 -20.79
N GLY A 547 -0.99 9.16 -21.34
CA GLY A 547 -0.82 8.33 -22.53
C GLY A 547 -0.45 6.86 -22.22
N THR A 548 -0.23 6.51 -20.94
CA THR A 548 -0.04 5.11 -20.55
C THR A 548 -1.26 4.28 -20.97
N ILE A 549 -1.03 3.26 -21.78
CA ILE A 549 -2.10 2.41 -22.32
C ILE A 549 -2.72 1.58 -21.20
N TYR A 550 -4.04 1.66 -21.05
CA TYR A 550 -4.81 0.84 -20.13
C TYR A 550 -5.52 -0.31 -20.86
N LYS A 551 -6.27 -0.01 -21.95
CA LYS A 551 -6.91 -1.02 -22.79
C LYS A 551 -6.29 -1.02 -24.18
N TYR A 552 -6.13 -2.22 -24.73
CA TYR A 552 -5.45 -2.40 -26.01
C TYR A 552 -6.05 -3.56 -26.82
N ASN A 553 -5.77 -3.54 -28.14
CA ASN A 553 -5.79 -4.72 -28.99
C ASN A 553 -4.36 -5.03 -29.43
N PHE A 554 -4.02 -6.29 -29.55
CA PHE A 554 -2.72 -6.72 -30.08
C PHE A 554 -2.90 -7.60 -31.31
N TYR A 555 -2.13 -7.30 -32.36
CA TYR A 555 -2.20 -8.00 -33.62
C TYR A 555 -0.82 -8.41 -34.10
N VAL A 556 -0.78 -9.50 -34.85
CA VAL A 556 0.42 -9.99 -35.54
C VAL A 556 0.17 -10.12 -37.03
N SER A 557 1.25 -10.06 -37.83
CA SER A 557 1.20 -10.24 -39.28
C SER A 557 2.53 -10.79 -39.80
N ARG A 558 2.50 -11.58 -40.88
CA ARG A 558 3.69 -12.01 -41.61
C ARG A 558 4.11 -11.05 -42.72
N ASN A 559 3.16 -10.27 -43.27
CA ASN A 559 3.38 -9.44 -44.45
C ASN A 559 3.09 -7.95 -44.24
N GLY A 560 2.71 -7.55 -43.03
CA GLY A 560 2.37 -6.16 -42.68
C GLY A 560 1.05 -5.64 -43.27
N LYS A 561 0.26 -6.50 -43.95
CA LYS A 561 -1.01 -6.16 -44.61
C LYS A 561 -2.20 -6.91 -44.00
N GLU A 562 -2.07 -8.19 -43.79
CA GLU A 562 -3.09 -9.05 -43.19
C GLU A 562 -2.78 -9.24 -41.72
N TRP A 563 -3.73 -8.87 -40.84
CA TRP A 563 -3.54 -8.83 -39.41
C TRP A 563 -4.42 -9.86 -38.70
N THR A 564 -3.82 -10.62 -37.81
CA THR A 564 -4.51 -11.56 -36.91
C THR A 564 -4.52 -10.97 -35.51
N LYS A 565 -5.70 -10.82 -34.91
CA LYS A 565 -5.84 -10.40 -33.51
C LYS A 565 -5.40 -11.54 -32.60
N CYS A 566 -4.53 -11.24 -31.64
CA CYS A 566 -4.08 -12.19 -30.63
C CYS A 566 -5.10 -12.33 -29.50
N ASP A 567 -5.13 -13.52 -28.92
CA ASP A 567 -5.92 -13.81 -27.72
C ASP A 567 -5.19 -13.28 -26.49
N THR A 568 -5.72 -12.19 -25.93
CA THR A 568 -5.18 -11.51 -24.74
C THR A 568 -6.33 -10.96 -23.90
N THR A 569 -6.05 -10.59 -22.65
CA THR A 569 -7.02 -9.91 -21.77
C THR A 569 -7.48 -8.57 -22.32
N GLY A 570 -6.67 -7.90 -23.17
CA GLY A 570 -6.97 -6.59 -23.75
C GLY A 570 -6.86 -5.43 -22.75
N GLU A 571 -6.33 -5.67 -21.56
CA GLU A 571 -6.11 -4.65 -20.55
C GLU A 571 -4.81 -4.89 -19.78
N PHE A 572 -4.14 -3.82 -19.36
CA PHE A 572 -3.05 -3.85 -18.40
C PHE A 572 -3.62 -3.50 -17.02
N SER A 573 -3.98 -4.55 -16.28
CA SER A 573 -4.60 -4.41 -14.96
C SER A 573 -3.71 -3.60 -14.02
N ASN A 574 -4.31 -2.64 -13.31
CA ASN A 574 -3.64 -1.82 -12.29
C ASN A 574 -2.47 -0.94 -12.77
N ILE A 575 -2.25 -0.77 -14.06
CA ILE A 575 -1.08 -0.02 -14.59
C ILE A 575 -1.06 1.46 -14.16
N MET A 576 -2.21 2.02 -13.81
CA MET A 576 -2.33 3.39 -13.32
C MET A 576 -1.57 3.61 -12.01
N HIS A 577 -1.62 2.63 -11.11
CA HIS A 577 -1.04 2.71 -9.77
C HIS A 577 0.26 1.93 -9.64
N ASN A 578 0.46 0.93 -10.49
CA ASN A 578 1.67 0.12 -10.57
C ASN A 578 2.25 0.12 -12.01
N PRO A 579 2.91 1.20 -12.46
CA PRO A 579 3.41 1.36 -13.83
C PRO A 579 4.73 0.60 -14.06
N VAL A 580 4.71 -0.71 -13.84
CA VAL A 580 5.84 -1.63 -14.09
C VAL A 580 5.77 -2.22 -15.50
N PRO A 581 6.84 -2.86 -16.02
CA PRO A 581 6.76 -3.65 -17.25
C PRO A 581 5.76 -4.80 -17.13
N TYR A 582 4.88 -4.93 -18.11
CA TYR A 582 3.89 -6.00 -18.22
C TYR A 582 4.34 -7.03 -19.24
N PHE A 583 4.19 -8.31 -18.88
CA PHE A 583 4.48 -9.46 -19.73
C PHE A 583 3.17 -10.18 -20.03
N VAL A 584 2.74 -10.12 -21.28
CA VAL A 584 1.47 -10.72 -21.73
C VAL A 584 1.77 -11.98 -22.53
N ARG A 585 1.34 -13.14 -22.04
CA ARG A 585 1.43 -14.40 -22.75
C ARG A 585 0.13 -14.67 -23.53
N PHE A 586 0.26 -15.16 -24.75
CA PHE A 586 -0.89 -15.60 -25.57
C PHE A 586 -1.28 -17.03 -25.20
N GLY A 587 -2.55 -17.39 -25.42
CA GLY A 587 -3.02 -18.75 -25.24
C GLY A 587 -2.41 -19.76 -26.24
N LYS A 588 -1.81 -19.26 -27.35
CA LYS A 588 -1.10 -20.03 -28.36
C LYS A 588 0.00 -19.18 -29.01
N THR A 589 0.92 -19.79 -29.73
CA THR A 589 1.91 -19.09 -30.55
C THR A 589 1.32 -18.61 -31.88
N TYR A 590 1.87 -17.53 -32.40
CA TYR A 590 1.52 -16.93 -33.69
C TYR A 590 2.76 -16.71 -34.54
N PRO A 591 2.80 -17.18 -35.80
CA PRO A 591 3.87 -16.82 -36.73
C PRO A 591 3.77 -15.33 -37.09
N ALA A 592 4.82 -14.58 -36.84
CA ALA A 592 4.83 -13.12 -36.97
C ALA A 592 6.18 -12.58 -37.43
N ARG A 593 6.15 -11.60 -38.34
CA ARG A 593 7.27 -10.68 -38.61
C ARG A 593 6.92 -9.27 -38.16
N TYR A 594 5.62 -8.94 -38.16
CA TYR A 594 5.11 -7.65 -37.73
C TYR A 594 4.19 -7.83 -36.54
N PHE A 595 4.22 -6.86 -35.64
CA PHE A 595 3.16 -6.73 -34.61
C PHE A 595 2.59 -5.32 -34.59
N LYS A 596 1.38 -5.20 -34.06
CA LYS A 596 0.69 -3.94 -33.83
C LYS A 596 0.08 -3.93 -32.43
N LEU A 597 0.50 -2.95 -31.62
CA LEU A 597 -0.15 -2.59 -30.36
C LEU A 597 -1.08 -1.41 -30.63
N GLU A 598 -2.38 -1.63 -30.51
CA GLU A 598 -3.42 -0.65 -30.75
C GLU A 598 -4.02 -0.21 -29.42
N PRO A 599 -3.77 1.03 -28.96
CA PRO A 599 -4.39 1.55 -27.75
C PRO A 599 -5.88 1.77 -27.96
N VAL A 600 -6.69 1.33 -27.00
CA VAL A 600 -8.15 1.51 -26.97
C VAL A 600 -8.53 2.57 -25.94
N ALA A 601 -7.84 2.59 -24.82
CA ALA A 601 -7.97 3.62 -23.78
C ALA A 601 -6.65 3.81 -23.02
N GLU A 602 -6.38 5.03 -22.59
CA GLU A 602 -5.30 5.36 -21.68
C GLU A 602 -5.86 5.67 -20.28
N ILE A 603 -4.96 5.69 -19.26
CA ILE A 603 -5.34 5.75 -17.84
C ILE A 603 -6.15 6.98 -17.42
N ASN A 604 -5.99 8.12 -18.10
CA ASN A 604 -6.64 9.40 -17.75
C ASN A 604 -7.82 9.74 -18.66
N SER A 605 -8.27 8.80 -19.51
CA SER A 605 -9.33 8.99 -20.52
C SER A 605 -9.06 10.16 -21.48
N LYS A 606 -7.77 10.42 -21.76
CA LYS A 606 -7.31 11.40 -22.75
C LYS A 606 -6.98 10.69 -24.06
N ALA A 607 -7.01 11.43 -25.16
CA ALA A 607 -6.56 10.90 -26.44
C ALA A 607 -5.04 11.05 -26.56
N ALA A 608 -4.28 10.17 -25.90
CA ALA A 608 -2.81 10.17 -25.95
C ALA A 608 -2.27 8.73 -25.94
N THR A 609 -1.04 8.53 -26.41
CA THR A 609 -0.32 7.24 -26.33
C THR A 609 1.09 7.49 -25.85
N ALA A 610 1.56 6.73 -24.86
CA ALA A 610 2.94 6.74 -24.40
C ALA A 610 3.44 5.30 -24.24
N VAL A 611 4.61 5.01 -24.81
CA VAL A 611 5.27 3.70 -24.74
C VAL A 611 6.72 3.93 -24.35
N GLY A 612 7.14 3.38 -23.23
CA GLY A 612 8.55 3.36 -22.82
C GLY A 612 9.32 2.32 -23.60
N GLU A 613 8.81 1.10 -23.68
CA GLU A 613 9.46 0.02 -24.43
C GLU A 613 8.45 -1.09 -24.75
N VAL A 614 8.64 -1.79 -25.84
CA VAL A 614 7.94 -3.05 -26.16
C VAL A 614 8.94 -4.16 -26.48
N GLY A 615 8.57 -5.39 -26.13
CA GLY A 615 9.36 -6.58 -26.40
C GLY A 615 8.53 -7.73 -26.94
N VAL A 616 9.22 -8.76 -27.41
CA VAL A 616 8.61 -10.00 -27.93
C VAL A 616 9.00 -11.15 -27.03
N LEU A 617 8.00 -11.95 -26.67
CA LEU A 617 8.18 -13.17 -25.89
C LEU A 617 8.02 -14.39 -26.80
N LEU A 618 9.02 -15.26 -26.75
CA LEU A 618 9.01 -16.57 -27.41
C LEU A 618 8.46 -17.65 -26.47
N LYS A 619 8.29 -18.87 -27.01
CA LYS A 619 7.76 -20.00 -26.25
C LYS A 619 8.72 -20.50 -25.17
#